data_5176383286745572d47050e12ccf6117
#
_entry.id   5176383286745572d47050e12ccf6117
#
_cell.length_a   1.000
_cell.length_b   1.000
_cell.length_c   1.000
_cell.angle_alpha   90.00
_cell.angle_beta   90.00
_cell.angle_gamma   90.00
#
_symmetry.space_group_name_H-M   'P 1'
#
loop_
_entity.id
_entity.type
_entity.pdbx_description
1 polymer ?
#
loop_
_entity_poly.entity_id
_entity_poly.type
_entity_poly.pdbx_seq_one_letter_code
_entity_poly.pdbx_strand_id
1 'polypeptide(L)'
;MLEIKALKILKLSGRLARWMQIVMFISSPLIFTHAVGGSIEPIPIKVVVVTMFEHGALTGDRPGEFQFWVERFPLDQEVPFEMGQHPIRLNDQGVLGICTGGGVTNATASIMALGMDPRFDLSQAYWLVAGIAGGDPADVTIGSGAWARYVIDGDLGFEIDAREIPEDWPYGFIPLGATQPAQPGDDVSKGWTVDTVSFALSEPLAKWAQSVSSTVELPEYPASRAFSKQFKGQIGANSPPAAVLGETLSASTYWHGNYLTSWANDWVQVYSNKEMNFMTSNMEDSGTLTAIFRLGRTGLVDPERVMVLRTVSNYTQPPPGKSTAWSATADYPDDGLPALESAYVYGAKVVHTLLDGWSEYRDRLPAR
;
A
#
# COMPACT_ATOMS: atom_id res chain seq x y z
N MET A 1 -18.64 -42.88 36.18
CA MET A 1 -18.12 -43.77 37.24
C MET A 1 -16.64 -43.54 37.34
N LEU A 2 -16.11 -43.21 38.52
CA LEU A 2 -14.78 -42.82 38.98
C LEU A 2 -14.63 -41.28 39.14
N GLU A 3 -14.70 -40.90 40.23
CA GLU A 3 -14.24 -40.86 41.62
C GLU A 3 -13.39 -39.61 41.88
N ILE A 4 -13.97 -38.76 42.69
CA ILE A 4 -13.39 -37.57 43.32
C ILE A 4 -12.57 -38.01 44.52
N LYS A 5 -11.30 -37.62 44.63
CA LYS A 5 -10.55 -37.75 45.89
C LYS A 5 -10.32 -36.37 46.53
N ALA A 6 -10.98 -36.19 47.65
CA ALA A 6 -10.79 -35.11 48.56
C ALA A 6 -9.46 -35.22 49.34
N LEU A 7 -8.77 -34.10 49.55
CA LEU A 7 -7.60 -34.02 50.39
C LEU A 7 -7.89 -33.14 51.63
N LYS A 8 -7.56 -33.71 52.77
CA LYS A 8 -7.85 -33.32 54.15
C LYS A 8 -7.21 -32.03 54.59
N ILE A 9 -8.02 -31.26 55.30
CA ILE A 9 -7.60 -30.12 56.14
C ILE A 9 -6.91 -30.66 57.40
N LEU A 10 -5.71 -30.19 57.71
CA LEU A 10 -5.09 -30.34 59.02
C LEU A 10 -5.15 -29.02 59.77
N LYS A 11 -5.92 -29.03 60.85
CA LYS A 11 -5.90 -28.02 61.91
C LYS A 11 -4.70 -28.23 62.83
N LEU A 12 -3.90 -27.22 63.08
CA LEU A 12 -3.03 -27.18 64.25
C LEU A 12 -3.24 -25.82 64.96
N SER A 13 -3.69 -25.95 66.21
CA SER A 13 -3.85 -24.91 67.22
C SER A 13 -2.57 -24.75 67.99
N GLY A 14 -2.23 -23.51 68.43
CA GLY A 14 -1.15 -23.29 69.39
C GLY A 14 -0.77 -21.81 69.58
N ARG A 15 -1.43 -21.14 70.42
CA ARG A 15 -1.12 -20.18 71.50
C ARG A 15 0.14 -19.29 71.45
N LEU A 16 -0.16 -17.98 71.58
CA LEU A 16 0.48 -16.94 72.43
C LEU A 16 1.90 -16.46 72.10
N ALA A 17 2.02 -15.18 71.68
CA ALA A 17 2.58 -14.15 72.59
C ALA A 17 2.48 -12.75 71.94
N ARG A 18 2.00 -11.79 72.74
CA ARG A 18 1.95 -10.35 72.44
C ARG A 18 3.36 -9.78 72.28
N TRP A 19 3.58 -9.04 71.23
CA TRP A 19 4.46 -7.89 71.19
C TRP A 19 3.83 -6.82 70.31
N MET A 20 3.34 -5.77 70.95
CA MET A 20 2.84 -4.55 70.34
C MET A 20 4.05 -3.70 70.02
N GLN A 21 4.50 -3.68 68.77
CA GLN A 21 5.41 -2.65 68.27
C GLN A 21 4.56 -1.62 67.50
N ILE A 22 4.47 -0.42 68.09
CA ILE A 22 3.93 0.78 67.46
C ILE A 22 4.93 1.17 66.35
N VAL A 23 4.61 0.89 65.09
CA VAL A 23 5.31 1.49 63.96
C VAL A 23 4.64 2.80 63.62
N MET A 24 5.29 3.89 64.03
CA MET A 24 4.94 5.25 63.63
C MET A 24 5.15 5.37 62.10
N PHE A 25 4.06 5.34 61.32
CA PHE A 25 4.13 5.71 59.88
C PHE A 25 4.35 7.23 59.81
N ILE A 26 5.59 7.62 59.51
CA ILE A 26 5.90 8.97 59.04
C ILE A 26 5.41 9.01 57.58
N SER A 27 4.23 9.57 57.38
CA SER A 27 3.73 9.92 56.06
C SER A 27 4.51 11.12 55.52
N SER A 28 5.62 10.85 54.84
CA SER A 28 6.23 11.86 53.97
C SER A 28 5.30 12.08 52.76
N PRO A 29 4.86 13.30 52.50
CA PRO A 29 4.14 13.57 51.28
C PRO A 29 5.11 13.33 50.11
N LEU A 30 4.85 12.30 49.32
CA LEU A 30 5.45 12.18 47.97
C LEU A 30 4.94 13.38 47.17
N ILE A 31 5.78 14.41 47.09
CA ILE A 31 5.59 15.47 46.12
C ILE A 31 5.84 14.83 44.75
N PHE A 32 4.77 14.42 44.05
CA PHE A 32 4.81 14.16 42.64
C PHE A 32 5.14 15.49 41.95
N THR A 33 6.40 15.78 41.75
CA THR A 33 6.79 16.76 40.74
C THR A 33 6.29 16.22 39.40
N HIS A 34 5.16 16.75 38.93
CA HIS A 34 4.80 16.65 37.54
C HIS A 34 5.96 17.31 36.80
N ALA A 35 6.81 16.48 36.18
CA ALA A 35 7.67 16.98 35.15
C ALA A 35 6.70 17.57 34.08
N VAL A 36 6.68 18.88 33.98
CA VAL A 36 6.09 19.59 32.85
C VAL A 36 6.96 19.19 31.66
N GLY A 37 6.68 18.01 31.09
CA GLY A 37 7.15 17.64 29.79
C GLY A 37 6.57 18.68 28.85
N GLY A 38 7.39 19.59 28.36
CA GLY A 38 6.97 20.45 27.28
C GLY A 38 6.43 19.56 26.18
N SER A 39 5.20 19.76 25.79
CA SER A 39 4.63 19.10 24.62
C SER A 39 5.50 19.50 23.44
N ILE A 40 6.28 18.56 22.93
CA ILE A 40 6.96 18.76 21.66
C ILE A 40 5.82 18.90 20.64
N GLU A 41 5.68 20.04 19.99
CA GLU A 41 4.69 20.21 18.95
C GLU A 41 4.99 19.20 17.82
N PRO A 42 3.97 18.49 17.31
CA PRO A 42 4.17 17.57 16.21
C PRO A 42 4.76 18.26 14.98
N ILE A 43 5.64 17.57 14.29
CA ILE A 43 6.24 18.07 13.04
C ILE A 43 5.16 18.06 11.96
N PRO A 44 4.80 19.22 11.37
CA PRO A 44 3.81 19.27 10.30
C PRO A 44 4.39 18.66 9.01
N ILE A 45 3.72 17.61 8.53
CA ILE A 45 4.10 16.92 7.29
C ILE A 45 3.21 17.42 6.15
N LYS A 46 3.83 17.74 5.02
CA LYS A 46 3.14 18.18 3.81
C LYS A 46 2.85 17.01 2.87
N VAL A 47 3.82 16.10 2.71
CA VAL A 47 3.69 14.93 1.85
C VAL A 47 4.29 13.72 2.53
N VAL A 48 3.56 12.61 2.54
CA VAL A 48 4.06 11.29 2.89
C VAL A 48 4.27 10.50 1.61
N VAL A 49 5.50 10.06 1.35
CA VAL A 49 5.83 9.12 0.27
C VAL A 49 5.87 7.73 0.87
N VAL A 50 5.01 6.85 0.35
CA VAL A 50 4.89 5.45 0.78
C VAL A 50 5.47 4.55 -0.30
N THR A 51 6.49 3.77 0.05
CA THR A 51 7.07 2.70 -0.77
C THR A 51 6.99 1.39 -0.01
N MET A 52 7.22 0.25 -0.66
CA MET A 52 6.89 -1.04 -0.08
C MET A 52 8.09 -1.93 0.18
N PHE A 53 9.14 -1.82 -0.62
CA PHE A 53 10.34 -2.64 -0.40
C PHE A 53 11.63 -1.91 -0.74
N GLU A 54 12.72 -2.40 -0.15
CA GLU A 54 14.08 -2.03 -0.50
C GLU A 54 14.97 -3.27 -0.53
N HIS A 55 16.03 -3.24 -1.33
CA HIS A 55 17.05 -4.27 -1.37
C HIS A 55 18.21 -3.87 -0.47
N GLY A 56 18.32 -4.48 0.73
CA GLY A 56 19.43 -4.21 1.64
C GLY A 56 19.33 -2.85 2.34
N ALA A 57 20.29 -1.96 2.08
CA ALA A 57 20.34 -0.63 2.68
C ALA A 57 19.39 0.36 1.95
N LEU A 58 19.07 1.47 2.62
CA LEU A 58 18.25 2.52 1.99
C LEU A 58 19.03 3.41 1.00
N THR A 59 20.34 3.17 0.86
CA THR A 59 21.23 3.93 -0.03
C THR A 59 22.44 3.10 -0.44
N GLY A 60 22.97 3.31 -1.65
CA GLY A 60 24.31 2.89 -2.05
C GLY A 60 24.45 1.45 -2.50
N ASP A 61 23.38 0.69 -2.61
CA ASP A 61 23.40 -0.66 -3.15
C ASP A 61 22.40 -0.82 -4.32
N ARG A 62 21.87 -2.03 -4.55
CA ARG A 62 20.85 -2.25 -5.58
C ARG A 62 19.53 -1.59 -5.16
N PRO A 63 18.96 -0.66 -5.95
CA PRO A 63 17.75 0.03 -5.55
C PRO A 63 16.51 -0.89 -5.54
N GLY A 64 15.70 -0.71 -4.50
CA GLY A 64 14.27 -1.02 -4.52
C GLY A 64 13.45 0.24 -4.78
N GLU A 65 12.28 0.35 -4.17
CA GLU A 65 11.39 1.48 -4.40
C GLU A 65 11.78 2.75 -3.64
N PHE A 66 12.51 2.62 -2.52
CA PHE A 66 12.75 3.75 -1.62
C PHE A 66 14.10 4.45 -1.85
N GLN A 67 15.12 3.74 -2.30
CA GLN A 67 16.48 4.29 -2.43
C GLN A 67 16.51 5.57 -3.27
N PHE A 68 15.81 5.65 -4.41
CA PHE A 68 15.81 6.84 -5.24
C PHE A 68 15.19 8.05 -4.55
N TRP A 69 14.21 7.85 -3.67
CA TRP A 69 13.65 8.91 -2.85
C TRP A 69 14.67 9.43 -1.82
N VAL A 70 15.41 8.53 -1.18
CA VAL A 70 16.43 8.93 -0.19
C VAL A 70 17.60 9.66 -0.86
N GLU A 71 18.07 9.17 -2.01
CA GLU A 71 19.28 9.69 -2.66
C GLU A 71 19.06 10.94 -3.51
N ARG A 72 17.90 11.06 -4.16
CA ARG A 72 17.66 12.09 -5.17
C ARG A 72 16.63 13.14 -4.76
N PHE A 73 15.77 12.81 -3.80
CA PHE A 73 14.83 13.73 -3.17
C PHE A 73 15.31 13.94 -1.73
N PRO A 74 16.05 14.95 -1.37
CA PRO A 74 16.90 15.00 -0.16
C PRO A 74 16.16 14.63 1.14
N LEU A 75 15.83 13.32 1.31
CA LEU A 75 15.28 12.72 2.54
C LEU A 75 16.44 12.29 3.45
N ASP A 76 17.23 13.25 3.91
CA ASP A 76 18.52 13.06 4.57
C ASP A 76 18.43 12.86 6.08
N GLN A 77 17.28 13.19 6.70
CA GLN A 77 17.07 13.02 8.14
C GLN A 77 16.48 11.64 8.43
N GLU A 78 17.22 10.83 9.16
CA GLU A 78 16.77 9.52 9.62
C GLU A 78 16.09 9.62 10.99
N VAL A 79 14.89 9.07 11.10
CA VAL A 79 14.12 9.01 12.33
C VAL A 79 13.85 7.56 12.70
N PRO A 80 14.30 7.08 13.87
CA PRO A 80 14.01 5.73 14.32
C PRO A 80 12.51 5.43 14.34
N PHE A 81 12.11 4.28 13.81
CA PHE A 81 10.71 3.85 13.73
C PHE A 81 10.61 2.35 14.02
N GLU A 82 10.61 2.02 15.31
CA GLU A 82 10.66 0.64 15.82
C GLU A 82 9.44 -0.21 15.46
N MET A 83 8.30 0.44 15.15
CA MET A 83 7.08 -0.24 14.73
C MET A 83 7.00 -0.49 13.21
N GLY A 84 7.95 0.02 12.45
CA GLY A 84 8.07 -0.20 11.01
C GLY A 84 9.22 -1.13 10.66
N GLN A 85 9.36 -1.44 9.39
CA GLN A 85 10.43 -2.29 8.88
C GLN A 85 11.75 -1.53 8.70
N HIS A 86 11.66 -0.23 8.41
CA HIS A 86 12.80 0.66 8.20
C HIS A 86 12.62 1.96 8.98
N PRO A 87 13.69 2.71 9.25
CA PRO A 87 13.58 4.08 9.75
C PRO A 87 12.78 4.95 8.78
N ILE A 88 12.08 5.94 9.32
CA ILE A 88 11.46 7.01 8.53
C ILE A 88 12.55 7.95 8.03
N ARG A 89 12.35 8.51 6.86
CA ARG A 89 13.20 9.56 6.29
C ARG A 89 12.41 10.86 6.17
N LEU A 90 13.05 11.97 6.52
CA LEU A 90 12.47 13.33 6.47
C LEU A 90 13.37 14.29 5.73
N ASN A 91 12.79 15.42 5.33
CA ASN A 91 13.55 16.61 4.96
C ASN A 91 12.93 17.91 5.53
N ASP A 92 13.65 19.01 5.42
CA ASP A 92 13.22 20.33 5.91
C ASP A 92 12.04 20.94 5.12
N GLN A 93 11.67 20.36 3.99
CA GLN A 93 10.52 20.81 3.19
C GLN A 93 9.19 20.25 3.70
N GLY A 94 9.22 19.33 4.67
CA GLY A 94 8.05 18.65 5.23
C GLY A 94 7.63 17.42 4.43
N VAL A 95 8.57 16.76 3.77
CA VAL A 95 8.35 15.47 3.11
C VAL A 95 8.84 14.34 4.01
N LEU A 96 7.97 13.36 4.24
CA LEU A 96 8.24 12.14 5.00
C LEU A 96 8.22 10.95 4.04
N GLY A 97 9.25 10.12 4.06
CA GLY A 97 9.30 8.85 3.34
C GLY A 97 9.24 7.67 4.29
N ILE A 98 8.45 6.66 3.93
CA ILE A 98 8.33 5.38 4.65
C ILE A 98 8.39 4.21 3.68
N CYS A 99 9.14 3.16 4.06
CA CYS A 99 9.15 1.86 3.39
C CYS A 99 8.41 0.86 4.29
N THR A 100 7.23 0.40 3.86
CA THR A 100 6.28 -0.31 4.71
C THR A 100 6.59 -1.79 4.93
N GLY A 101 7.37 -2.40 4.02
CA GLY A 101 7.45 -3.84 3.87
C GLY A 101 6.37 -4.37 2.92
N GLY A 102 6.70 -5.47 2.21
CA GLY A 102 5.83 -6.09 1.22
C GLY A 102 4.59 -6.77 1.82
N GLY A 103 3.50 -6.70 1.09
CA GLY A 103 2.22 -7.33 1.40
C GLY A 103 1.27 -6.48 2.24
N VAL A 104 -0.02 -6.73 2.07
CA VAL A 104 -1.15 -6.01 2.69
C VAL A 104 -0.98 -5.85 4.20
N THR A 105 -0.55 -6.89 4.91
CA THR A 105 -0.40 -6.88 6.38
C THR A 105 0.68 -5.91 6.84
N ASN A 106 1.86 -5.93 6.20
CA ASN A 106 2.97 -5.04 6.55
C ASN A 106 2.61 -3.58 6.25
N ALA A 107 1.99 -3.33 5.10
CA ALA A 107 1.53 -2.00 4.73
C ALA A 107 0.52 -1.46 5.75
N THR A 108 -0.51 -2.25 6.10
CA THR A 108 -1.50 -1.84 7.11
C THR A 108 -0.86 -1.52 8.44
N ALA A 109 0.02 -2.39 8.95
CA ALA A 109 0.66 -2.20 10.25
C ALA A 109 1.55 -0.95 10.27
N SER A 110 2.39 -0.76 9.26
CA SER A 110 3.33 0.36 9.16
C SER A 110 2.59 1.71 9.04
N ILE A 111 1.55 1.77 8.21
CA ILE A 111 0.78 3.02 8.02
C ILE A 111 -0.08 3.34 9.24
N MET A 112 -0.69 2.34 9.91
CA MET A 112 -1.37 2.56 11.19
C MET A 112 -0.41 3.09 12.26
N ALA A 113 0.77 2.50 12.38
CA ALA A 113 1.78 2.94 13.32
C ALA A 113 2.25 4.38 13.05
N LEU A 114 2.50 4.73 11.77
CA LEU A 114 2.87 6.09 11.38
C LEU A 114 1.74 7.08 11.67
N GLY A 115 0.50 6.74 11.31
CA GLY A 115 -0.64 7.65 11.47
C GLY A 115 -1.01 7.92 12.94
N MET A 116 -0.59 7.05 13.85
CA MET A 116 -0.76 7.21 15.30
C MET A 116 0.48 7.75 16.02
N ASP A 117 1.56 8.02 15.31
CA ASP A 117 2.80 8.52 15.89
C ASP A 117 2.67 10.00 16.27
N PRO A 118 2.73 10.33 17.59
CA PRO A 118 2.50 11.70 18.05
C PRO A 118 3.61 12.70 17.65
N ARG A 119 4.69 12.23 17.04
CA ARG A 119 5.77 13.09 16.55
C ARG A 119 5.40 13.87 15.30
N PHE A 120 4.36 13.44 14.57
CA PHE A 120 4.00 13.98 13.27
C PHE A 120 2.55 14.47 13.25
N ASP A 121 2.32 15.64 12.62
CA ASP A 121 0.99 16.08 12.22
C ASP A 121 0.78 15.75 10.75
N LEU A 122 -0.09 14.77 10.50
CA LEU A 122 -0.41 14.24 9.17
C LEU A 122 -1.78 14.71 8.67
N SER A 123 -2.48 15.56 9.43
CA SER A 123 -3.87 15.95 9.18
C SER A 123 -4.08 16.67 7.85
N GLN A 124 -3.07 17.35 7.33
CA GLN A 124 -3.09 18.06 6.04
C GLN A 124 -2.17 17.43 5.00
N ALA A 125 -1.51 16.32 5.33
CA ALA A 125 -0.54 15.70 4.46
C ALA A 125 -1.19 15.09 3.21
N TYR A 126 -0.55 15.28 2.06
CA TYR A 126 -0.81 14.44 0.89
C TYR A 126 -0.08 13.11 1.05
N TRP A 127 -0.71 12.03 0.62
CA TRP A 127 -0.12 10.70 0.62
C TRP A 127 0.12 10.26 -0.80
N LEU A 128 1.37 9.97 -1.15
CA LEU A 128 1.77 9.41 -2.42
C LEU A 128 2.22 7.97 -2.20
N VAL A 129 1.40 7.01 -2.56
CA VAL A 129 1.79 5.60 -2.63
C VAL A 129 2.44 5.39 -4.00
N ALA A 130 3.74 5.12 -4.01
CA ALA A 130 4.53 5.03 -5.25
C ALA A 130 5.36 3.75 -5.27
N GLY A 131 4.94 2.79 -6.07
CA GLY A 131 5.61 1.50 -6.18
C GLY A 131 5.46 0.83 -7.55
N ILE A 132 6.17 -0.28 -7.73
CA ILE A 132 6.10 -1.06 -8.95
C ILE A 132 4.87 -1.98 -8.97
N ALA A 133 4.54 -2.51 -10.13
CA ALA A 133 3.38 -3.40 -10.34
C ALA A 133 3.55 -4.29 -11.57
N GLY A 134 2.77 -5.37 -11.63
CA GLY A 134 2.48 -6.07 -12.86
C GLY A 134 1.46 -5.28 -13.70
N GLY A 135 1.69 -5.14 -15.01
CA GLY A 135 0.79 -4.41 -15.91
C GLY A 135 -0.01 -5.34 -16.83
N ASP A 136 -1.23 -4.92 -17.20
CA ASP A 136 -1.94 -5.57 -18.31
C ASP A 136 -1.28 -5.18 -19.64
N PRO A 137 -0.74 -6.14 -20.42
CA PRO A 137 -0.08 -5.82 -21.68
C PRO A 137 -1.02 -5.23 -22.73
N ALA A 138 -2.34 -5.36 -22.56
CA ALA A 138 -3.31 -4.73 -23.46
C ALA A 138 -3.28 -3.21 -23.35
N ASP A 139 -2.98 -2.67 -22.17
CA ASP A 139 -3.18 -1.26 -21.82
C ASP A 139 -1.89 -0.49 -21.56
N VAL A 140 -0.86 -1.15 -21.00
CA VAL A 140 0.37 -0.47 -20.54
C VAL A 140 1.64 -1.21 -20.96
N THR A 141 2.75 -0.49 -20.99
CA THR A 141 4.10 -1.04 -21.22
C THR A 141 4.98 -0.87 -19.99
N ILE A 142 6.07 -1.65 -19.92
CA ILE A 142 7.09 -1.54 -18.87
C ILE A 142 7.60 -0.09 -18.79
N GLY A 143 7.65 0.47 -17.58
CA GLY A 143 7.99 1.85 -17.31
C GLY A 143 6.81 2.83 -17.36
N SER A 144 5.62 2.42 -17.82
CA SER A 144 4.42 3.26 -17.67
C SER A 144 4.02 3.41 -16.21
N GLY A 145 3.45 4.56 -15.84
CA GLY A 145 2.88 4.83 -14.53
C GLY A 145 1.36 5.02 -14.60
N ALA A 146 0.61 4.20 -13.86
CA ALA A 146 -0.84 4.32 -13.74
C ALA A 146 -1.22 5.04 -12.44
N TRP A 147 -1.98 6.13 -12.57
CA TRP A 147 -2.61 6.84 -11.45
C TRP A 147 -4.00 6.27 -11.23
N ALA A 148 -4.22 5.69 -10.06
CA ALA A 148 -5.45 4.99 -9.75
C ALA A 148 -6.56 5.94 -9.29
N ARG A 149 -7.79 5.71 -9.78
CA ARG A 149 -9.04 6.27 -9.25
C ARG A 149 -9.72 5.29 -8.30
N TYR A 150 -9.44 4.01 -8.49
CA TYR A 150 -9.88 2.93 -7.61
C TYR A 150 -8.73 1.98 -7.31
N VAL A 151 -8.71 1.50 -6.07
CA VAL A 151 -7.91 0.36 -5.64
C VAL A 151 -8.88 -0.73 -5.21
N ILE A 152 -8.76 -1.89 -5.82
CA ILE A 152 -9.63 -3.04 -5.55
C ILE A 152 -8.82 -4.12 -4.85
N ASP A 153 -9.36 -4.67 -3.76
CA ASP A 153 -8.76 -5.80 -3.07
C ASP A 153 -9.07 -7.11 -3.82
N GLY A 154 -8.03 -7.86 -4.13
CA GLY A 154 -8.12 -9.12 -4.84
C GLY A 154 -8.11 -10.35 -3.93
N ASP A 155 -7.86 -10.18 -2.62
CA ASP A 155 -7.83 -11.28 -1.65
C ASP A 155 -9.21 -11.51 -0.98
N LEU A 156 -10.08 -10.49 -0.99
CA LEU A 156 -11.40 -10.54 -0.35
C LEU A 156 -12.45 -11.19 -1.26
N GLY A 157 -12.42 -12.50 -1.34
CA GLY A 157 -13.33 -13.30 -2.15
C GLY A 157 -13.29 -14.78 -1.75
N PHE A 158 -13.99 -15.61 -2.51
CA PHE A 158 -13.83 -17.06 -2.45
C PHE A 158 -12.96 -17.52 -3.62
N GLU A 159 -12.04 -18.44 -3.35
CA GLU A 159 -11.21 -19.08 -4.37
C GLU A 159 -11.50 -20.59 -4.38
N ILE A 160 -11.67 -21.15 -5.57
CA ILE A 160 -11.81 -22.58 -5.80
C ILE A 160 -10.51 -23.10 -6.42
N ASP A 161 -10.06 -24.27 -5.99
CA ASP A 161 -8.90 -24.96 -6.60
C ASP A 161 -9.06 -25.02 -8.13
N ALA A 162 -8.02 -24.62 -8.85
CA ALA A 162 -8.07 -24.52 -10.31
C ALA A 162 -8.46 -25.84 -11.02
N ARG A 163 -8.29 -27.00 -10.33
CA ARG A 163 -8.67 -28.34 -10.84
C ARG A 163 -10.13 -28.70 -10.62
N GLU A 164 -10.85 -27.89 -9.80
CA GLU A 164 -12.25 -28.12 -9.40
C GLU A 164 -13.18 -27.01 -9.91
N ILE A 165 -12.66 -26.08 -10.72
CA ILE A 165 -13.46 -25.03 -11.35
C ILE A 165 -14.46 -25.67 -12.31
N PRO A 166 -15.78 -25.37 -12.23
CA PRO A 166 -16.78 -25.81 -13.21
C PRO A 166 -16.38 -25.42 -14.65
N GLU A 167 -16.66 -26.31 -15.63
CA GLU A 167 -16.26 -26.10 -17.03
C GLU A 167 -16.85 -24.84 -17.68
N ASP A 168 -18.00 -24.39 -17.19
CA ASP A 168 -18.70 -23.19 -17.64
C ASP A 168 -18.27 -21.89 -16.94
N TRP A 169 -17.34 -21.97 -15.98
CA TRP A 169 -16.82 -20.79 -15.30
C TRP A 169 -15.50 -20.30 -15.91
N PRO A 170 -15.32 -18.98 -16.08
CA PRO A 170 -14.10 -18.44 -16.68
C PRO A 170 -12.88 -18.54 -15.76
N TYR A 171 -13.08 -18.55 -14.45
CA TYR A 171 -12.06 -18.64 -13.39
C TYR A 171 -12.68 -19.06 -12.07
N GLY A 172 -11.85 -19.35 -11.05
CA GLY A 172 -12.30 -19.85 -9.74
C GLY A 172 -12.49 -18.78 -8.66
N PHE A 173 -12.50 -17.49 -9.00
CA PHE A 173 -12.72 -16.42 -8.05
C PHE A 173 -14.17 -15.96 -8.04
N ILE A 174 -14.76 -15.86 -6.84
CA ILE A 174 -16.16 -15.51 -6.62
C ILE A 174 -16.22 -14.34 -5.65
N PRO A 175 -16.91 -13.23 -5.99
CA PRO A 175 -17.08 -12.12 -5.07
C PRO A 175 -17.76 -12.52 -3.76
N LEU A 176 -17.40 -11.86 -2.66
CA LEU A 176 -18.12 -12.01 -1.40
C LEU A 176 -19.61 -11.71 -1.64
N GLY A 177 -20.49 -12.59 -1.12
CA GLY A 177 -21.93 -12.47 -1.31
C GLY A 177 -22.49 -13.01 -2.63
N ALA A 178 -21.65 -13.42 -3.57
CA ALA A 178 -22.03 -14.11 -4.80
C ALA A 178 -21.92 -15.63 -4.64
N THR A 179 -22.48 -16.38 -5.61
CA THR A 179 -22.45 -17.86 -5.65
C THR A 179 -21.70 -18.40 -6.87
N GLN A 180 -21.23 -17.51 -7.74
CA GLN A 180 -20.47 -17.80 -8.95
C GLN A 180 -19.59 -16.60 -9.31
N PRO A 181 -18.62 -16.73 -10.24
CA PRO A 181 -17.87 -15.61 -10.77
C PRO A 181 -18.79 -14.52 -11.30
N ALA A 182 -18.53 -13.27 -10.90
CA ALA A 182 -19.29 -12.12 -11.35
C ALA A 182 -18.72 -11.56 -12.65
N GLN A 183 -19.62 -11.00 -13.47
CA GLN A 183 -19.27 -10.32 -14.71
C GLN A 183 -19.49 -8.80 -14.59
N PRO A 184 -18.81 -7.98 -15.40
CA PRO A 184 -19.04 -6.54 -15.41
C PRO A 184 -20.52 -6.16 -15.57
N GLY A 185 -21.05 -5.43 -14.57
CA GLY A 185 -22.45 -5.04 -14.49
C GLY A 185 -23.31 -5.88 -13.55
N ASP A 186 -22.78 -6.95 -12.99
CA ASP A 186 -23.43 -7.69 -11.91
C ASP A 186 -23.45 -6.85 -10.62
N ASP A 187 -24.56 -6.95 -9.89
CA ASP A 187 -24.71 -6.28 -8.59
C ASP A 187 -24.32 -7.22 -7.45
N VAL A 188 -23.07 -7.12 -7.01
CA VAL A 188 -22.52 -7.90 -5.89
C VAL A 188 -22.81 -7.26 -4.51
N SER A 189 -23.42 -6.07 -4.48
CA SER A 189 -23.71 -5.36 -3.22
C SER A 189 -24.87 -5.98 -2.43
N LYS A 190 -25.67 -6.84 -3.03
CA LYS A 190 -26.84 -7.48 -2.40
C LYS A 190 -26.49 -8.59 -1.42
N GLY A 191 -25.29 -9.14 -1.50
CA GLY A 191 -24.80 -10.16 -0.61
C GLY A 191 -23.98 -9.61 0.55
N TRP A 192 -23.31 -10.52 1.27
CA TRP A 192 -22.32 -10.10 2.26
C TRP A 192 -21.09 -9.52 1.57
N THR A 193 -20.67 -8.35 2.02
CA THR A 193 -19.46 -7.68 1.54
C THR A 193 -18.78 -6.93 2.67
N VAL A 194 -17.58 -6.44 2.44
CA VAL A 194 -16.81 -5.61 3.37
C VAL A 194 -16.39 -4.30 2.70
N ASP A 195 -16.28 -3.25 3.50
CA ASP A 195 -15.98 -1.89 3.03
C ASP A 195 -14.55 -1.71 2.50
N THR A 196 -13.66 -2.69 2.76
CA THR A 196 -12.26 -2.66 2.33
C THR A 196 -11.99 -3.42 1.02
N VAL A 197 -13.02 -3.89 0.34
CA VAL A 197 -12.86 -4.54 -0.97
C VAL A 197 -12.64 -3.52 -2.10
N SER A 198 -13.11 -2.28 -1.93
CA SER A 198 -13.01 -1.22 -2.94
C SER A 198 -12.77 0.13 -2.28
N PHE A 199 -11.77 0.84 -2.76
CA PHE A 199 -11.43 2.19 -2.33
C PHE A 199 -11.54 3.15 -3.51
N ALA A 200 -12.52 4.04 -3.47
CA ALA A 200 -12.60 5.17 -4.39
C ALA A 200 -11.69 6.30 -3.93
N LEU A 201 -10.80 6.74 -4.78
CA LEU A 201 -9.89 7.87 -4.54
C LEU A 201 -10.42 9.14 -5.20
N SER A 202 -9.82 10.28 -4.86
CA SER A 202 -10.16 11.57 -5.47
C SER A 202 -9.79 11.56 -6.96
N GLU A 203 -10.78 11.37 -7.83
CA GLU A 203 -10.57 11.36 -9.29
C GLU A 203 -9.98 12.69 -9.81
N PRO A 204 -10.40 13.88 -9.32
CA PRO A 204 -9.77 15.14 -9.71
C PRO A 204 -8.28 15.18 -9.36
N LEU A 205 -7.90 14.68 -8.19
CA LEU A 205 -6.51 14.62 -7.75
C LEU A 205 -5.69 13.62 -8.58
N ALA A 206 -6.23 12.44 -8.89
CA ALA A 206 -5.59 11.47 -9.78
C ALA A 206 -5.36 12.02 -11.20
N LYS A 207 -6.36 12.70 -11.76
CA LYS A 207 -6.25 13.38 -13.06
C LYS A 207 -5.20 14.49 -13.06
N TRP A 208 -5.16 15.28 -11.99
CA TRP A 208 -4.16 16.31 -11.82
C TRP A 208 -2.74 15.70 -11.76
N ALA A 209 -2.53 14.68 -10.94
CA ALA A 209 -1.25 14.01 -10.82
C ALA A 209 -0.79 13.38 -12.14
N GLN A 210 -1.69 12.74 -12.88
CA GLN A 210 -1.42 12.22 -14.22
C GLN A 210 -1.01 13.35 -15.18
N SER A 211 -1.73 14.48 -15.18
CA SER A 211 -1.43 15.63 -16.04
C SER A 211 -0.05 16.24 -15.73
N VAL A 212 0.29 16.39 -14.45
CA VAL A 212 1.58 16.89 -13.99
C VAL A 212 2.72 15.96 -14.42
N SER A 213 2.55 14.66 -14.20
CA SER A 213 3.57 13.65 -14.51
C SER A 213 3.72 13.37 -16.01
N SER A 214 2.68 13.59 -16.83
CA SER A 214 2.73 13.38 -18.28
C SER A 214 3.74 14.26 -19.02
N THR A 215 4.25 15.31 -18.37
CA THR A 215 5.27 16.21 -18.90
C THR A 215 6.71 15.71 -18.72
N VAL A 216 6.89 14.58 -18.05
CA VAL A 216 8.19 14.02 -17.71
C VAL A 216 8.69 13.11 -18.83
N GLU A 217 9.94 13.28 -19.20
CA GLU A 217 10.66 12.36 -20.10
C GLU A 217 11.32 11.24 -19.28
N LEU A 218 11.11 10.00 -19.70
CA LEU A 218 11.71 8.82 -19.07
C LEU A 218 12.98 8.40 -19.80
N PRO A 219 13.95 7.81 -19.09
CA PRO A 219 15.09 7.16 -19.71
C PRO A 219 14.67 6.00 -20.63
N GLU A 220 15.47 5.78 -21.69
CA GLU A 220 15.29 4.65 -22.60
C GLU A 220 15.89 3.37 -22.03
N TYR A 221 15.11 2.29 -22.08
CA TYR A 221 15.51 0.94 -21.65
C TYR A 221 15.34 -0.06 -22.79
N PRO A 222 16.39 -0.26 -23.63
CA PRO A 222 16.28 -1.10 -24.83
C PRO A 222 15.90 -2.55 -24.59
N ALA A 223 16.37 -3.19 -23.47
CA ALA A 223 16.02 -4.57 -23.16
C ALA A 223 14.55 -4.70 -22.77
N SER A 224 14.01 -3.78 -21.98
CA SER A 224 12.58 -3.72 -21.63
C SER A 224 11.71 -3.49 -22.86
N ARG A 225 12.14 -2.62 -23.78
CA ARG A 225 11.44 -2.40 -25.05
C ARG A 225 11.47 -3.65 -25.93
N ALA A 226 12.59 -4.37 -25.98
CA ALA A 226 12.70 -5.64 -26.73
C ALA A 226 11.82 -6.74 -26.11
N PHE A 227 11.75 -6.80 -24.77
CA PHE A 227 10.86 -7.73 -24.07
C PHE A 227 9.39 -7.44 -24.38
N SER A 228 8.96 -6.19 -24.28
CA SER A 228 7.59 -5.73 -24.55
C SER A 228 7.12 -6.08 -25.97
N LYS A 229 8.01 -6.01 -26.96
CA LYS A 229 7.72 -6.40 -28.35
C LYS A 229 7.37 -7.88 -28.53
N GLN A 230 7.64 -8.74 -27.53
CA GLN A 230 7.20 -10.14 -27.58
C GLN A 230 5.68 -10.28 -27.42
N PHE A 231 5.01 -9.29 -26.85
CA PHE A 231 3.56 -9.22 -26.66
C PHE A 231 2.85 -8.76 -27.94
N LYS A 232 2.99 -9.57 -28.99
CA LYS A 232 2.40 -9.28 -30.29
C LYS A 232 0.88 -9.15 -30.21
N GLY A 233 0.35 -8.09 -30.82
CA GLY A 233 -1.08 -7.79 -30.80
C GLY A 233 -1.58 -7.03 -29.56
N GLN A 234 -0.76 -6.87 -28.54
CA GLN A 234 -1.09 -6.06 -27.34
C GLN A 234 -0.64 -4.61 -27.57
N ILE A 235 -1.63 -3.71 -27.65
CA ILE A 235 -1.38 -2.28 -27.98
C ILE A 235 -0.58 -1.62 -26.86
N GLY A 236 -0.98 -1.82 -25.63
CA GLY A 236 -0.34 -1.22 -24.46
C GLY A 236 1.15 -1.58 -24.40
N ALA A 237 1.47 -2.87 -24.41
CA ALA A 237 2.86 -3.34 -24.34
C ALA A 237 3.75 -2.80 -25.47
N ASN A 238 3.19 -2.51 -26.64
CA ASN A 238 3.93 -2.00 -27.81
C ASN A 238 3.95 -0.47 -27.90
N SER A 239 3.25 0.24 -27.00
CA SER A 239 3.24 1.70 -26.89
C SER A 239 4.49 2.23 -26.15
N PRO A 240 4.86 3.50 -26.31
CA PRO A 240 5.85 4.14 -25.44
C PRO A 240 5.37 4.17 -23.97
N PRO A 241 6.30 4.15 -22.98
CA PRO A 241 5.94 4.39 -21.58
C PRO A 241 5.30 5.75 -21.41
N ALA A 242 4.24 5.82 -20.59
CA ALA A 242 3.50 7.05 -20.34
C ALA A 242 2.87 7.06 -18.95
N ALA A 243 2.56 8.27 -18.45
CA ALA A 243 1.68 8.45 -17.29
C ALA A 243 0.22 8.37 -17.76
N VAL A 244 -0.53 7.41 -17.22
CA VAL A 244 -1.92 7.14 -17.61
C VAL A 244 -2.84 7.13 -16.39
N LEU A 245 -4.15 7.16 -16.62
CA LEU A 245 -5.15 6.85 -15.59
C LEU A 245 -5.55 5.38 -15.73
N GLY A 246 -5.60 4.64 -14.63
CA GLY A 246 -6.01 3.24 -14.65
C GLY A 246 -6.05 2.65 -13.27
N GLU A 247 -6.90 1.64 -13.08
CA GLU A 247 -7.18 1.07 -11.78
C GLU A 247 -6.17 -0.03 -11.43
N THR A 248 -6.01 -0.24 -10.13
CA THR A 248 -5.08 -1.24 -9.61
C THR A 248 -5.81 -2.28 -8.75
N LEU A 249 -5.42 -3.55 -8.93
CA LEU A 249 -5.84 -4.65 -8.09
C LEU A 249 -4.73 -4.97 -7.09
N SER A 250 -5.07 -5.02 -5.80
CA SER A 250 -4.13 -5.26 -4.70
C SER A 250 -4.40 -6.60 -4.04
N ALA A 251 -3.42 -7.49 -4.02
CA ALA A 251 -3.49 -8.80 -3.37
C ALA A 251 -2.13 -9.21 -2.85
N SER A 252 -2.05 -9.75 -1.63
CA SER A 252 -0.78 -10.23 -1.06
C SER A 252 -0.15 -11.36 -1.87
N THR A 253 -0.96 -12.10 -2.61
CA THR A 253 -0.48 -13.14 -3.51
C THR A 253 -0.01 -12.52 -4.81
N TYR A 254 1.26 -12.78 -5.20
CA TYR A 254 1.72 -12.53 -6.55
C TYR A 254 1.06 -13.56 -7.49
N TRP A 255 0.16 -13.10 -8.33
CA TRP A 255 -0.55 -13.93 -9.30
C TRP A 255 -0.11 -13.63 -10.74
N HIS A 256 -0.25 -14.61 -11.64
CA HIS A 256 0.19 -14.48 -13.02
C HIS A 256 -0.56 -15.45 -13.94
N GLY A 257 -1.00 -14.97 -15.08
CA GLY A 257 -1.61 -15.80 -16.12
C GLY A 257 -2.76 -15.13 -16.86
N ASN A 258 -3.07 -15.63 -18.07
CA ASN A 258 -4.12 -15.06 -18.91
C ASN A 258 -5.51 -15.08 -18.24
N TYR A 259 -5.88 -16.19 -17.59
CA TYR A 259 -7.17 -16.31 -16.90
C TYR A 259 -7.25 -15.38 -15.68
N LEU A 260 -6.14 -15.21 -14.97
CA LEU A 260 -6.07 -14.30 -13.83
C LEU A 260 -6.06 -12.84 -14.27
N THR A 261 -5.46 -12.51 -15.42
CA THR A 261 -5.58 -11.18 -16.01
C THR A 261 -7.03 -10.88 -16.41
N SER A 262 -7.76 -11.85 -16.99
CA SER A 262 -9.19 -11.70 -17.28
C SER A 262 -10.01 -11.52 -16.00
N TRP A 263 -9.74 -12.31 -14.97
CA TRP A 263 -10.35 -12.13 -13.65
C TRP A 263 -10.11 -10.72 -13.10
N ALA A 264 -8.88 -10.21 -13.16
CA ALA A 264 -8.56 -8.90 -12.63
C ALA A 264 -9.31 -7.77 -13.36
N ASN A 265 -9.47 -7.89 -14.68
CA ASN A 265 -10.27 -6.98 -15.49
C ASN A 265 -11.74 -6.97 -15.06
N ASP A 266 -12.37 -8.14 -14.95
CA ASP A 266 -13.75 -8.26 -14.50
C ASP A 266 -13.91 -7.78 -13.04
N TRP A 267 -12.99 -8.17 -12.14
CA TRP A 267 -13.03 -7.84 -10.72
C TRP A 267 -12.97 -6.34 -10.46
N VAL A 268 -12.09 -5.63 -11.17
CA VAL A 268 -12.02 -4.16 -11.08
C VAL A 268 -13.35 -3.53 -11.52
N GLN A 269 -13.95 -3.98 -12.61
CA GLN A 269 -15.22 -3.44 -13.10
C GLN A 269 -16.41 -3.78 -12.19
N VAL A 270 -16.41 -4.95 -11.57
CA VAL A 270 -17.46 -5.39 -10.63
C VAL A 270 -17.46 -4.52 -9.36
N TYR A 271 -16.27 -4.19 -8.83
CA TYR A 271 -16.14 -3.49 -7.54
C TYR A 271 -15.92 -1.97 -7.65
N SER A 272 -15.79 -1.42 -8.85
CA SER A 272 -15.67 0.02 -9.07
C SER A 272 -16.85 0.55 -9.87
N ASN A 273 -16.63 0.71 -11.15
CA ASN A 273 -17.60 1.12 -12.16
C ASN A 273 -17.25 0.35 -13.44
N LYS A 274 -18.23 -0.19 -14.12
CA LYS A 274 -18.02 -0.96 -15.36
C LYS A 274 -17.21 -0.26 -16.46
N GLU A 275 -17.01 1.06 -16.35
CA GLU A 275 -16.17 1.86 -17.25
C GLU A 275 -14.73 1.98 -16.78
N MET A 276 -14.41 1.48 -15.57
CA MET A 276 -13.05 1.48 -15.05
C MET A 276 -12.25 0.35 -15.68
N ASN A 277 -10.94 0.58 -15.83
CA ASN A 277 -10.06 -0.34 -16.53
C ASN A 277 -8.92 -0.82 -15.63
N PHE A 278 -8.82 -2.12 -15.42
CA PHE A 278 -7.67 -2.71 -14.75
C PHE A 278 -6.41 -2.45 -15.57
N MET A 279 -5.41 -1.85 -14.96
CA MET A 279 -4.11 -1.62 -15.59
C MET A 279 -2.95 -2.24 -14.85
N THR A 280 -3.02 -2.29 -13.50
CA THR A 280 -1.89 -2.74 -12.69
C THR A 280 -2.31 -3.65 -11.53
N SER A 281 -1.39 -4.51 -11.12
CA SER A 281 -1.52 -5.39 -9.96
C SER A 281 -0.36 -5.17 -8.99
N ASN A 282 -0.67 -5.03 -7.70
CA ASN A 282 0.29 -4.80 -6.64
C ASN A 282 -0.04 -5.64 -5.39
N MET A 283 0.79 -5.54 -4.34
CA MET A 283 0.65 -6.41 -3.17
C MET A 283 0.35 -5.65 -1.86
N GLU A 284 0.14 -4.32 -1.86
CA GLU A 284 0.11 -3.53 -0.62
C GLU A 284 -1.00 -2.49 -0.52
N ASP A 285 -1.54 -2.01 -1.65
CA ASP A 285 -2.37 -0.81 -1.66
C ASP A 285 -3.64 -0.93 -0.83
N SER A 286 -4.32 -2.09 -0.87
CA SER A 286 -5.53 -2.31 -0.08
C SER A 286 -5.24 -2.23 1.43
N GLY A 287 -4.06 -2.67 1.87
CA GLY A 287 -3.61 -2.54 3.25
C GLY A 287 -3.29 -1.09 3.63
N THR A 288 -2.55 -0.39 2.78
CA THR A 288 -2.24 1.03 2.94
C THR A 288 -3.52 1.85 3.07
N LEU A 289 -4.47 1.67 2.16
CA LEU A 289 -5.73 2.41 2.16
C LEU A 289 -6.65 2.01 3.31
N THR A 290 -6.68 0.72 3.71
CA THR A 290 -7.38 0.29 4.93
C THR A 290 -6.92 1.11 6.14
N ALA A 291 -5.62 1.29 6.31
CA ALA A 291 -5.07 2.09 7.40
C ALA A 291 -5.44 3.58 7.25
N ILE A 292 -5.21 4.18 6.10
CA ILE A 292 -5.48 5.61 5.84
C ILE A 292 -6.97 5.93 6.06
N PHE A 293 -7.88 5.12 5.52
CA PHE A 293 -9.32 5.37 5.68
C PHE A 293 -9.78 5.20 7.14
N ARG A 294 -9.16 4.29 7.91
CA ARG A 294 -9.44 4.17 9.36
C ARG A 294 -8.91 5.37 10.15
N LEU A 295 -7.70 5.82 9.86
CA LEU A 295 -7.11 7.04 10.45
C LEU A 295 -7.93 8.28 10.08
N GLY A 296 -8.47 8.33 8.86
CA GLY A 296 -9.35 9.41 8.39
C GLY A 296 -10.64 9.53 9.22
N ARG A 297 -11.21 8.40 9.67
CA ARG A 297 -12.39 8.40 10.56
C ARG A 297 -12.13 9.10 11.90
N THR A 298 -10.87 9.22 12.30
CA THR A 298 -10.45 9.88 13.55
C THR A 298 -9.90 11.29 13.33
N GLY A 299 -9.81 11.74 12.07
CA GLY A 299 -9.29 13.05 11.70
C GLY A 299 -7.76 13.17 11.77
N LEU A 300 -7.04 12.05 11.92
CA LEU A 300 -5.58 12.04 11.93
C LEU A 300 -4.97 12.23 10.53
N VAL A 301 -5.70 11.86 9.50
CA VAL A 301 -5.33 12.05 8.09
C VAL A 301 -6.56 12.43 7.27
N ASP A 302 -6.34 12.95 6.06
CA ASP A 302 -7.41 13.25 5.09
C ASP A 302 -7.35 12.26 3.93
N PRO A 303 -8.28 11.27 3.82
CA PRO A 303 -8.29 10.29 2.74
C PRO A 303 -8.47 10.89 1.33
N GLU A 304 -9.03 12.10 1.22
CA GLU A 304 -9.17 12.80 -0.07
C GLU A 304 -7.82 13.27 -0.65
N ARG A 305 -6.75 13.25 0.17
CA ARG A 305 -5.39 13.67 -0.20
C ARG A 305 -4.49 12.49 -0.60
N VAL A 306 -5.08 11.35 -0.92
CA VAL A 306 -4.33 10.14 -1.29
C VAL A 306 -4.21 10.02 -2.81
N MET A 307 -3.01 9.74 -3.26
CA MET A 307 -2.68 9.39 -4.65
C MET A 307 -1.97 8.05 -4.68
N VAL A 308 -2.36 7.19 -5.61
CA VAL A 308 -1.71 5.90 -5.85
C VAL A 308 -1.13 5.89 -7.26
N LEU A 309 0.18 5.71 -7.33
CA LEU A 309 0.97 5.56 -8.55
C LEU A 309 1.57 4.15 -8.58
N ARG A 310 1.23 3.36 -9.58
CA ARG A 310 1.85 2.05 -9.82
C ARG A 310 2.54 2.03 -11.17
N THR A 311 3.82 1.65 -11.17
CA THR A 311 4.66 1.65 -12.38
C THR A 311 4.98 0.23 -12.81
N VAL A 312 4.90 -0.02 -14.11
CA VAL A 312 4.92 -1.37 -14.67
C VAL A 312 6.34 -1.93 -14.72
N SER A 313 6.62 -2.97 -13.93
CA SER A 313 7.89 -3.70 -13.91
C SER A 313 7.89 -4.99 -14.75
N ASN A 314 6.73 -5.62 -14.86
CA ASN A 314 6.48 -6.86 -15.59
C ASN A 314 5.03 -6.89 -16.08
N TYR A 315 4.65 -7.92 -16.83
CA TYR A 315 3.26 -8.10 -17.25
C TYR A 315 2.55 -9.17 -16.40
N THR A 316 1.23 -9.07 -16.31
CA THR A 316 0.38 -9.99 -15.53
C THR A 316 0.16 -11.34 -16.21
N GLN A 317 0.58 -11.49 -17.47
CA GLN A 317 0.41 -12.70 -18.29
C GLN A 317 1.62 -12.96 -19.18
N PRO A 318 1.80 -14.19 -19.70
CA PRO A 318 2.89 -14.51 -20.61
C PRO A 318 2.69 -13.88 -21.99
N PRO A 319 3.79 -13.61 -22.73
CA PRO A 319 3.69 -13.27 -24.13
C PRO A 319 3.22 -14.49 -24.97
N PRO A 320 2.62 -14.28 -26.13
CA PRO A 320 2.17 -15.37 -27.01
C PRO A 320 3.25 -16.42 -27.26
N GLY A 321 2.91 -17.69 -27.09
CA GLY A 321 3.80 -18.84 -27.30
C GLY A 321 4.72 -19.18 -26.12
N LYS A 322 4.64 -18.48 -25.01
CA LYS A 322 5.33 -18.84 -23.76
C LYS A 322 4.34 -19.39 -22.73
N SER A 323 4.83 -20.29 -21.88
CA SER A 323 4.02 -20.81 -20.78
C SER A 323 3.91 -19.80 -19.63
N THR A 324 2.81 -19.86 -18.89
CA THR A 324 2.60 -19.07 -17.67
C THR A 324 3.69 -19.33 -16.63
N ALA A 325 4.09 -20.59 -16.45
CA ALA A 325 5.16 -20.95 -15.51
C ALA A 325 6.51 -20.30 -15.87
N TRP A 326 6.87 -20.28 -17.17
CA TRP A 326 8.07 -19.58 -17.61
C TRP A 326 7.98 -18.08 -17.31
N SER A 327 6.86 -17.46 -17.64
CA SER A 327 6.68 -16.02 -17.52
C SER A 327 6.62 -15.55 -16.05
N ALA A 328 6.00 -16.35 -15.17
CA ALA A 328 5.89 -16.04 -13.74
C ALA A 328 7.25 -16.03 -13.01
N THR A 329 8.26 -16.71 -13.58
CA THR A 329 9.60 -16.83 -12.98
C THR A 329 10.71 -16.23 -13.85
N ALA A 330 10.34 -15.51 -14.91
CA ALA A 330 11.30 -14.83 -15.76
C ALA A 330 11.93 -13.63 -15.05
N ASP A 331 13.21 -13.41 -15.30
CA ASP A 331 13.91 -12.21 -14.83
C ASP A 331 13.24 -10.95 -15.39
N TYR A 332 13.16 -9.91 -14.57
CA TYR A 332 12.65 -8.62 -15.02
C TYR A 332 13.67 -7.96 -15.95
N PRO A 333 13.25 -7.49 -17.13
CA PRO A 333 14.15 -6.79 -18.02
C PRO A 333 14.77 -5.56 -17.34
N ASP A 334 16.06 -5.33 -17.60
CA ASP A 334 16.81 -4.24 -16.95
C ASP A 334 16.70 -4.25 -15.42
N ASP A 335 16.57 -5.44 -14.78
CA ASP A 335 16.45 -5.61 -13.31
C ASP A 335 15.28 -4.84 -12.65
N GLY A 336 14.23 -4.51 -13.41
CA GLY A 336 13.09 -3.72 -12.94
C GLY A 336 13.36 -2.21 -12.84
N LEU A 337 14.55 -1.75 -13.20
CA LEU A 337 14.91 -0.32 -13.16
C LEU A 337 13.92 0.62 -13.87
N PRO A 338 13.34 0.26 -15.04
CA PRO A 338 12.38 1.14 -15.72
C PRO A 338 11.20 1.52 -14.81
N ALA A 339 10.70 0.58 -14.01
CA ALA A 339 9.59 0.84 -13.11
C ALA A 339 10.02 1.64 -11.89
N LEU A 340 11.14 1.28 -11.26
CA LEU A 340 11.68 1.99 -10.11
C LEU A 340 11.99 3.46 -10.44
N GLU A 341 12.63 3.68 -11.59
CA GLU A 341 12.92 5.03 -12.10
C GLU A 341 11.63 5.82 -12.36
N SER A 342 10.65 5.22 -13.02
CA SER A 342 9.37 5.87 -13.34
C SER A 342 8.59 6.22 -12.07
N ALA A 343 8.56 5.33 -11.06
CA ALA A 343 7.89 5.58 -9.78
C ALA A 343 8.47 6.84 -9.10
N TYR A 344 9.81 6.92 -9.10
CA TYR A 344 10.49 8.10 -8.57
C TYR A 344 10.22 9.34 -9.42
N VAL A 345 10.46 9.30 -10.73
CA VAL A 345 10.45 10.49 -11.58
C VAL A 345 9.04 11.09 -11.70
N TYR A 346 8.02 10.26 -11.91
CA TYR A 346 6.62 10.71 -11.91
C TYR A 346 6.19 11.21 -10.54
N GLY A 347 6.50 10.45 -9.49
CA GLY A 347 6.15 10.81 -8.13
C GLY A 347 6.83 12.09 -7.66
N ALA A 348 8.13 12.23 -7.87
CA ALA A 348 8.90 13.42 -7.49
C ALA A 348 8.38 14.67 -8.20
N LYS A 349 8.00 14.59 -9.49
CA LYS A 349 7.40 15.70 -10.22
C LYS A 349 6.11 16.18 -9.55
N VAL A 350 5.26 15.26 -9.11
CA VAL A 350 4.02 15.58 -8.41
C VAL A 350 4.32 16.17 -7.03
N VAL A 351 5.23 15.59 -6.26
CA VAL A 351 5.62 16.11 -4.93
C VAL A 351 6.21 17.51 -5.02
N HIS A 352 7.14 17.77 -5.96
CA HIS A 352 7.67 19.13 -6.18
C HIS A 352 6.56 20.12 -6.52
N THR A 353 5.62 19.74 -7.39
CA THR A 353 4.50 20.63 -7.75
C THR A 353 3.59 20.93 -6.56
N LEU A 354 3.35 19.94 -5.67
CA LEU A 354 2.61 20.17 -4.42
C LEU A 354 3.35 21.13 -3.48
N LEU A 355 4.66 20.96 -3.33
CA LEU A 355 5.49 21.83 -2.47
C LEU A 355 5.54 23.26 -2.99
N ASP A 356 5.74 23.44 -4.29
CA ASP A 356 5.78 24.76 -4.93
C ASP A 356 4.44 25.50 -4.79
N GLY A 357 3.32 24.77 -4.88
CA GLY A 357 1.97 25.30 -4.71
C GLY A 357 1.39 25.18 -3.29
N TRP A 358 2.22 24.89 -2.27
CA TRP A 358 1.72 24.53 -0.94
C TRP A 358 0.80 25.57 -0.30
N SER A 359 1.03 26.85 -0.53
CA SER A 359 0.18 27.93 0.00
C SER A 359 -1.29 27.84 -0.47
N GLU A 360 -1.54 27.24 -1.63
CA GLU A 360 -2.88 26.96 -2.17
C GLU A 360 -3.31 25.54 -1.83
N TYR A 361 -2.45 24.55 -2.10
CA TYR A 361 -2.81 23.13 -2.01
C TYR A 361 -2.99 22.62 -0.58
N ARG A 362 -2.47 23.35 0.41
CA ARG A 362 -2.76 23.06 1.82
C ARG A 362 -4.27 23.12 2.10
N ASP A 363 -4.95 24.14 1.60
CA ASP A 363 -6.34 24.43 1.94
C ASP A 363 -7.35 23.97 0.85
N ARG A 364 -6.84 23.70 -0.35
CA ARG A 364 -7.65 23.29 -1.51
C ARG A 364 -6.97 22.18 -2.30
N LEU A 365 -7.68 21.09 -2.57
CA LEU A 365 -7.15 20.02 -3.42
C LEU A 365 -6.84 20.53 -4.83
N PRO A 366 -5.70 20.14 -5.43
CA PRO A 366 -5.46 20.37 -6.84
C PRO A 366 -6.60 19.77 -7.69
N ALA A 367 -7.04 20.53 -8.64
CA ALA A 367 -8.01 20.11 -9.63
C ALA A 367 -7.59 20.63 -11.00
N ARG A 368 -8.01 19.97 -12.07
CA ARG A 368 -7.82 20.49 -13.43
C ARG A 368 -8.62 21.73 -13.65
#